data_a280c0dd482dd7d00e0600bb274c4534
#
_entry.id   a280c0dd482dd7d00e0600bb274c4534
#
_cell.length_a   1.000
_cell.length_b   1.000
_cell.length_c   1.000
_cell.angle_alpha   90.00
_cell.angle_beta   90.00
_cell.angle_gamma   90.00
#
_symmetry.space_group_name_H-M   'P 1'
#
loop_
_entity.id
_entity.type
_entity.pdbx_description
1 polymer ?
#
loop_
_entity_poly.entity_id
_entity_poly.type
_entity_poly.pdbx_seq_one_letter_code
_entity_poly.pdbx_strand_id
1 'polypeptide(L)'
;MAQEIERKFLVVGPFREHVTRQTRIVQGYLSSVPERTVRVRIKGDKGFLTIKGIGNASGAARYEWEKEIPIAETEQLLAICEPGVIDKVRFLVPAGPHTFEVDEFHGENEGLTVAEVELGTEDERFEKPAWLGKEVTGDVRYFNSMLMKTPYTRWEKPAE
;
A
#
# COMPACT_ATOMS: atom_id res chain seq x y z
N MET A 1 7.47 -14.74 -14.75
CA MET A 1 7.88 -13.38 -14.40
C MET A 1 7.00 -12.85 -13.28
N ALA A 2 7.60 -12.38 -12.22
CA ALA A 2 6.86 -11.84 -11.08
C ALA A 2 6.23 -10.51 -11.47
N GLN A 3 4.90 -10.46 -11.50
CA GLN A 3 4.15 -9.25 -11.83
C GLN A 3 3.01 -9.08 -10.83
N GLU A 4 2.88 -7.86 -10.31
CA GLU A 4 1.78 -7.48 -9.45
C GLU A 4 0.74 -6.72 -10.27
N ILE A 5 -0.51 -7.10 -10.16
CA ILE A 5 -1.64 -6.38 -10.74
C ILE A 5 -2.61 -6.07 -9.61
N GLU A 6 -2.79 -4.78 -9.30
CA GLU A 6 -3.69 -4.36 -8.23
C GLU A 6 -4.42 -3.07 -8.62
N ARG A 7 -5.60 -2.90 -8.04
CA ARG A 7 -6.37 -1.66 -8.18
C ARG A 7 -6.58 -1.06 -6.79
N LYS A 8 -6.55 0.24 -6.71
CA LYS A 8 -6.56 1.00 -5.46
C LYS A 8 -7.75 1.94 -5.41
N PHE A 9 -8.38 2.03 -4.24
CA PHE A 9 -9.59 2.80 -4.03
C PHE A 9 -9.53 3.55 -2.71
N LEU A 10 -10.24 4.67 -2.64
CA LEU A 10 -10.51 5.31 -1.36
C LEU A 10 -11.59 4.53 -0.62
N VAL A 11 -11.66 4.71 0.69
CA VAL A 11 -12.66 4.07 1.55
C VAL A 11 -13.63 5.14 2.04
N VAL A 12 -14.93 4.94 1.82
CA VAL A 12 -15.97 5.95 2.11
C VAL A 12 -16.96 5.51 3.19
N GLY A 13 -16.85 4.29 3.68
CA GLY A 13 -17.81 3.77 4.67
C GLY A 13 -17.18 2.77 5.61
N PRO A 14 -17.96 2.26 6.57
CA PRO A 14 -17.45 1.32 7.57
C PRO A 14 -17.14 -0.04 6.94
N PHE A 15 -15.93 -0.53 7.18
CA PHE A 15 -15.47 -1.83 6.67
C PHE A 15 -15.15 -2.83 7.78
N ARG A 16 -15.12 -2.39 9.05
CA ARG A 16 -14.57 -3.17 10.16
C ARG A 16 -15.36 -4.45 10.50
N GLU A 17 -16.64 -4.50 10.20
CA GLU A 17 -17.49 -5.66 10.49
C GLU A 17 -17.01 -6.96 9.83
N HIS A 18 -16.36 -6.82 8.67
CA HIS A 18 -15.97 -7.97 7.85
C HIS A 18 -14.48 -8.26 7.90
N VAL A 19 -13.73 -7.57 8.76
CA VAL A 19 -12.29 -7.78 8.90
C VAL A 19 -12.01 -9.17 9.48
N THR A 20 -11.16 -9.94 8.78
CA THR A 20 -10.74 -11.27 9.23
C THR A 20 -9.37 -11.26 9.89
N ARG A 21 -8.54 -10.24 9.59
CA ARG A 21 -7.19 -10.13 10.15
C ARG A 21 -6.72 -8.69 10.08
N GLN A 22 -5.92 -8.28 11.06
CA GLN A 22 -5.23 -7.00 11.00
C GLN A 22 -3.76 -7.18 11.35
N THR A 23 -2.92 -6.38 10.70
CA THR A 23 -1.46 -6.45 10.88
C THR A 23 -0.87 -5.06 10.78
N ARG A 24 -0.03 -4.69 11.74
CA ARG A 24 0.72 -3.43 11.66
C ARG A 24 1.86 -3.57 10.67
N ILE A 25 2.06 -2.55 9.85
CA ILE A 25 3.15 -2.48 8.89
C ILE A 25 3.91 -1.17 9.11
N VAL A 26 5.22 -1.28 9.29
CA VAL A 26 6.13 -0.13 9.36
C VAL A 26 7.12 -0.29 8.22
N GLN A 27 7.19 0.71 7.34
CA GLN A 27 8.00 0.58 6.12
C GLN A 27 8.70 1.87 5.73
N GLY A 28 9.85 1.71 5.09
CA GLY A 28 10.62 2.80 4.52
C GLY A 28 11.18 2.40 3.15
N TYR A 29 11.79 3.36 2.48
CA TYR A 29 12.33 3.16 1.14
C TYR A 29 13.82 3.44 1.12
N LEU A 30 14.61 2.48 0.63
CA LEU A 30 16.02 2.69 0.30
C LEU A 30 16.14 3.42 -1.02
N SER A 31 15.18 3.22 -1.92
CA SER A 31 15.03 3.98 -3.16
C SER A 31 13.56 4.23 -3.41
N SER A 32 13.18 5.49 -3.62
CA SER A 32 11.81 5.90 -3.96
C SER A 32 11.67 6.27 -5.43
N VAL A 33 12.69 6.01 -6.24
CA VAL A 33 12.68 6.29 -7.69
C VAL A 33 11.66 5.37 -8.35
N PRO A 34 10.69 5.90 -9.12
CA PRO A 34 9.60 5.08 -9.70
C PRO A 34 10.06 3.90 -10.55
N GLU A 35 11.17 4.04 -11.27
CA GLU A 35 11.71 2.98 -12.13
C GLU A 35 12.23 1.80 -11.33
N ARG A 36 12.55 2.00 -10.05
CA ARG A 36 13.11 0.97 -9.16
C ARG A 36 12.93 1.37 -7.70
N THR A 37 11.75 1.14 -7.17
CA THR A 37 11.52 1.35 -5.73
C THR A 37 12.11 0.17 -4.97
N VAL A 38 12.77 0.46 -3.85
CA VAL A 38 13.30 -0.56 -2.93
C VAL A 38 12.73 -0.26 -1.55
N ARG A 39 11.83 -1.13 -1.12
CA ARG A 39 11.10 -0.98 0.13
C ARG A 39 11.58 -2.01 1.17
N VAL A 40 11.75 -1.54 2.38
CA VAL A 40 12.03 -2.38 3.56
C VAL A 40 10.84 -2.26 4.48
N ARG A 41 10.29 -3.37 4.96
CA ARG A 41 9.15 -3.30 5.89
C ARG A 41 9.16 -4.39 6.94
N ILE A 42 8.62 -4.04 8.10
CA ILE A 42 8.26 -4.99 9.15
C ILE A 42 6.74 -5.15 9.06
N LYS A 43 6.30 -6.37 8.80
CA LYS A 43 4.88 -6.71 8.73
C LYS A 43 4.60 -7.71 9.84
N GLY A 44 3.94 -7.25 10.91
CA GLY A 44 3.80 -8.04 12.11
C GLY A 44 5.16 -8.34 12.74
N ASP A 45 5.57 -9.60 12.74
CA ASP A 45 6.85 -10.06 13.30
C ASP A 45 7.86 -10.48 12.22
N LYS A 46 7.61 -10.16 10.96
CA LYS A 46 8.45 -10.56 9.83
C LYS A 46 9.00 -9.35 9.08
N GLY A 47 10.20 -9.51 8.54
CA GLY A 47 10.85 -8.49 7.71
C GLY A 47 10.84 -8.87 6.24
N PHE A 48 10.70 -7.87 5.36
CA PHE A 48 10.66 -8.06 3.91
C PHE A 48 11.44 -6.98 3.18
N LEU A 49 12.12 -7.41 2.12
CA LEU A 49 12.73 -6.51 1.14
C LEU A 49 11.95 -6.67 -0.17
N THR A 50 11.43 -5.56 -0.70
CA THR A 50 10.60 -5.57 -1.90
C THR A 50 11.16 -4.60 -2.92
N ILE A 51 11.33 -5.06 -4.16
CA ILE A 51 11.78 -4.24 -5.27
C ILE A 51 10.68 -4.22 -6.33
N LYS A 52 10.27 -3.02 -6.75
CA LYS A 52 9.25 -2.85 -7.77
C LYS A 52 9.76 -1.97 -8.90
N GLY A 53 9.39 -2.34 -10.13
CA GLY A 53 9.66 -1.53 -11.31
C GLY A 53 8.60 -0.46 -11.51
N ILE A 54 8.73 0.31 -12.59
CA ILE A 54 7.74 1.33 -12.95
C ILE A 54 6.42 0.65 -13.36
N GLY A 55 5.30 1.29 -13.04
CA GLY A 55 3.99 0.82 -13.45
C GLY A 55 3.76 1.02 -14.94
N ASN A 56 2.84 0.21 -15.52
CA ASN A 56 2.39 0.41 -16.89
C ASN A 56 1.50 1.66 -17.00
N ALA A 57 0.92 1.91 -18.19
CA ALA A 57 0.15 3.13 -18.46
C ALA A 57 -1.04 3.33 -17.51
N SER A 58 -1.71 2.24 -17.09
CA SER A 58 -2.84 2.32 -16.13
C SER A 58 -2.36 2.48 -14.68
N GLY A 59 -1.10 2.16 -14.39
CA GLY A 59 -0.56 2.11 -13.05
C GLY A 59 -0.93 0.83 -12.30
N ALA A 60 -1.70 -0.08 -12.91
CA ALA A 60 -2.19 -1.29 -12.23
C ALA A 60 -1.15 -2.41 -12.20
N ALA A 61 -0.31 -2.53 -13.21
CA ALA A 61 0.65 -3.64 -13.35
C ALA A 61 2.10 -3.15 -13.28
N ARG A 62 2.93 -3.85 -12.53
CA ARG A 62 4.37 -3.58 -12.47
C ARG A 62 5.13 -4.83 -12.00
N TYR A 63 6.42 -4.89 -12.34
CA TYR A 63 7.31 -5.94 -11.83
C TYR A 63 7.42 -5.84 -10.32
N GLU A 64 7.34 -6.97 -9.63
CA GLU A 64 7.56 -7.05 -8.19
C GLU A 64 8.45 -8.24 -7.86
N TRP A 65 9.47 -8.00 -7.04
CA TRP A 65 10.30 -9.03 -6.43
C TRP A 65 10.28 -8.80 -4.92
N GLU A 66 10.05 -9.86 -4.15
CA GLU A 66 10.01 -9.76 -2.69
C GLU A 66 10.69 -10.95 -2.04
N LYS A 67 11.41 -10.68 -0.96
CA LYS A 67 12.08 -11.71 -0.17
C LYS A 67 11.92 -11.40 1.31
N GLU A 68 11.61 -12.43 2.08
CA GLU A 68 11.64 -12.32 3.54
C GLU A 68 13.10 -12.29 4.02
N ILE A 69 13.40 -11.39 4.96
CA ILE A 69 14.72 -11.23 5.54
C ILE A 69 14.59 -11.22 7.08
N PRO A 70 15.68 -11.54 7.81
CA PRO A 70 15.64 -11.52 9.27
C PRO A 70 15.24 -10.16 9.84
N ILE A 71 14.49 -10.16 10.93
CA ILE A 71 14.02 -8.93 11.60
C ILE A 71 15.18 -8.01 11.95
N ALA A 72 16.27 -8.55 12.48
CA ALA A 72 17.43 -7.73 12.87
C ALA A 72 18.03 -6.98 11.69
N GLU A 73 18.11 -7.63 10.51
CA GLU A 73 18.59 -6.98 9.28
C GLU A 73 17.58 -5.94 8.79
N THR A 74 16.28 -6.24 8.91
CA THR A 74 15.21 -5.33 8.51
C THR A 74 15.28 -4.03 9.32
N GLU A 75 15.48 -4.13 10.62
CA GLU A 75 15.61 -2.96 11.50
C GLU A 75 16.81 -2.09 11.12
N GLN A 76 17.95 -2.73 10.81
CA GLN A 76 19.15 -2.04 10.35
C GLN A 76 18.93 -1.30 9.04
N LEU A 77 18.24 -1.95 8.09
CA LEU A 77 17.94 -1.34 6.79
C LEU A 77 16.93 -0.19 6.94
N LEU A 78 15.93 -0.33 7.81
CA LEU A 78 14.97 0.75 8.08
C LEU A 78 15.67 2.00 8.60
N ALA A 79 16.73 1.84 9.39
CA ALA A 79 17.46 2.95 9.95
C ALA A 79 18.18 3.81 8.90
N ILE A 80 18.48 3.26 7.73
CA ILE A 80 19.16 3.97 6.64
C ILE A 80 18.24 4.30 5.46
N CYS A 81 16.94 4.07 5.61
CA CYS A 81 15.95 4.44 4.59
C CYS A 81 15.83 5.96 4.44
N GLU A 82 15.31 6.39 3.29
CA GLU A 82 14.95 7.80 3.08
C GLU A 82 13.99 8.27 4.17
N PRO A 83 13.99 9.56 4.54
CA PRO A 83 13.11 10.09 5.59
C PRO A 83 11.63 9.87 5.28
N GLY A 84 10.81 9.71 6.31
CA GLY A 84 9.37 9.57 6.17
C GLY A 84 8.90 8.13 6.21
N VAL A 85 9.22 7.42 7.29
CA VAL A 85 8.73 6.05 7.51
C VAL A 85 7.21 6.03 7.55
N ILE A 86 6.61 5.08 6.83
CA ILE A 86 5.16 4.86 6.81
C ILE A 86 4.80 3.90 7.94
N ASP A 87 3.77 4.26 8.72
CA ASP A 87 3.20 3.42 9.77
C ASP A 87 1.71 3.26 9.47
N LYS A 88 1.26 2.03 9.30
CA LYS A 88 -0.13 1.75 8.95
C LYS A 88 -0.57 0.41 9.52
N VAL A 89 -1.89 0.22 9.62
CA VAL A 89 -2.50 -1.06 9.95
C VAL A 89 -3.23 -1.56 8.73
N ARG A 90 -2.94 -2.78 8.32
CA ARG A 90 -3.58 -3.44 7.19
C ARG A 90 -4.67 -4.38 7.70
N PHE A 91 -5.87 -4.17 7.19
CA PHE A 91 -7.02 -5.02 7.48
C PHE A 91 -7.34 -5.85 6.25
N LEU A 92 -7.55 -7.16 6.45
CA LEU A 92 -8.01 -8.04 5.36
C LEU A 92 -9.52 -8.12 5.42
N VAL A 93 -10.17 -7.77 4.31
CA VAL A 93 -11.63 -7.71 4.20
C VAL A 93 -12.07 -8.53 2.98
N PRO A 94 -12.60 -9.76 3.19
CA PRO A 94 -13.09 -10.57 2.07
C PRO A 94 -14.29 -9.93 1.39
N ALA A 95 -14.36 -10.07 0.07
CA ALA A 95 -15.52 -9.66 -0.74
C ALA A 95 -15.64 -10.61 -1.93
N GLY A 96 -16.52 -11.59 -1.84
CA GLY A 96 -16.63 -12.67 -2.83
C GLY A 96 -15.34 -13.48 -2.89
N PRO A 97 -14.81 -13.76 -4.10
CA PRO A 97 -13.59 -14.55 -4.25
C PRO A 97 -12.30 -13.76 -3.98
N HIS A 98 -12.41 -12.45 -3.74
CA HIS A 98 -11.25 -11.59 -3.50
C HIS A 98 -11.16 -11.17 -2.04
N THR A 99 -9.97 -10.73 -1.63
CA THR A 99 -9.76 -10.11 -0.33
C THR A 99 -9.14 -8.73 -0.55
N PHE A 100 -9.82 -7.69 -0.04
CA PHE A 100 -9.27 -6.35 -0.05
C PHE A 100 -8.26 -6.20 1.08
N GLU A 101 -7.18 -5.49 0.78
CA GLU A 101 -6.23 -5.02 1.78
C GLU A 101 -6.56 -3.56 2.06
N VAL A 102 -7.09 -3.28 3.25
CA VAL A 102 -7.48 -1.92 3.64
C VAL A 102 -6.41 -1.38 4.58
N ASP A 103 -5.71 -0.35 4.14
CA ASP A 103 -4.64 0.27 4.91
C ASP A 103 -5.14 1.56 5.56
N GLU A 104 -5.12 1.57 6.89
CA GLU A 104 -5.41 2.75 7.69
C GLU A 104 -4.08 3.34 8.14
N PHE A 105 -3.79 4.54 7.66
CA PHE A 105 -2.50 5.19 7.92
C PHE A 105 -2.49 5.93 9.25
N HIS A 106 -1.32 5.97 9.88
CA HIS A 106 -1.07 6.67 11.14
C HIS A 106 0.08 7.67 10.98
N GLY A 107 0.38 8.42 12.05
CA GLY A 107 1.43 9.41 12.02
C GLY A 107 1.16 10.53 11.03
N GLU A 108 2.11 10.85 10.17
CA GLU A 108 2.00 11.95 9.22
C GLU A 108 0.94 11.74 8.14
N ASN A 109 0.46 10.50 7.96
CA ASN A 109 -0.58 10.17 7.00
C ASN A 109 -1.94 9.90 7.66
N GLU A 110 -2.11 10.30 8.90
CA GLU A 110 -3.33 10.12 9.67
C GLU A 110 -4.54 10.67 8.93
N GLY A 111 -5.63 9.90 8.94
CA GLY A 111 -6.88 10.26 8.25
C GLY A 111 -7.02 9.66 6.86
N LEU A 112 -5.97 9.08 6.31
CA LEU A 112 -6.03 8.41 5.01
C LEU A 112 -6.31 6.93 5.21
N THR A 113 -7.30 6.41 4.46
CA THR A 113 -7.59 4.98 4.40
C THR A 113 -7.76 4.60 2.93
N VAL A 114 -7.00 3.63 2.45
CA VAL A 114 -7.05 3.15 1.08
C VAL A 114 -7.23 1.64 1.04
N ALA A 115 -7.89 1.16 0.01
CA ALA A 115 -8.13 -0.26 -0.19
C ALA A 115 -7.50 -0.71 -1.50
N GLU A 116 -6.87 -1.87 -1.48
CA GLU A 116 -6.29 -2.47 -2.68
C GLU A 116 -6.86 -3.86 -2.88
N VAL A 117 -7.05 -4.25 -4.14
CA VAL A 117 -7.42 -5.60 -4.53
C VAL A 117 -6.44 -6.10 -5.57
N GLU A 118 -5.87 -7.29 -5.32
CA GLU A 118 -4.95 -7.93 -6.26
C GLU A 118 -5.73 -8.79 -7.24
N LEU A 119 -5.39 -8.68 -8.52
CA LEU A 119 -6.11 -9.33 -9.61
C LEU A 119 -5.17 -10.16 -10.46
N GLY A 120 -5.73 -11.11 -11.21
CA GLY A 120 -4.98 -11.90 -12.18
C GLY A 120 -4.77 -11.15 -13.49
N THR A 121 -5.74 -10.28 -13.85
CA THR A 121 -5.67 -9.39 -15.02
C THR A 121 -6.23 -8.03 -14.64
N GLU A 122 -5.87 -6.98 -15.39
CA GLU A 122 -6.34 -5.62 -15.09
C GLU A 122 -7.86 -5.45 -15.21
N ASP A 123 -8.49 -6.25 -16.05
CA ASP A 123 -9.94 -6.20 -16.32
C ASP A 123 -10.73 -7.27 -15.56
N GLU A 124 -10.09 -8.00 -14.66
CA GLU A 124 -10.77 -9.00 -13.84
C GLU A 124 -11.89 -8.35 -13.02
N ARG A 125 -13.05 -9.00 -13.00
CA ARG A 125 -14.20 -8.51 -12.23
C ARG A 125 -14.06 -8.87 -10.76
N PHE A 126 -14.51 -7.95 -9.90
CA PHE A 126 -14.54 -8.16 -8.45
C PHE A 126 -15.76 -7.45 -7.86
N GLU A 127 -16.20 -7.92 -6.70
CA GLU A 127 -17.28 -7.25 -5.97
C GLU A 127 -16.79 -5.90 -5.45
N LYS A 128 -17.66 -4.89 -5.55
CA LYS A 128 -17.42 -3.56 -5.00
C LYS A 128 -18.27 -3.36 -3.77
N PRO A 129 -17.72 -3.56 -2.56
CA PRO A 129 -18.49 -3.35 -1.33
C PRO A 129 -18.96 -1.91 -1.19
N ALA A 130 -20.00 -1.69 -0.39
CA ALA A 130 -20.56 -0.36 -0.18
C ALA A 130 -19.57 0.66 0.39
N TRP A 131 -18.56 0.20 1.12
CA TRP A 131 -17.53 1.06 1.70
C TRP A 131 -16.42 1.44 0.72
N LEU A 132 -16.40 0.85 -0.47
CA LEU A 132 -15.40 1.15 -1.49
C LEU A 132 -15.77 2.45 -2.19
N GLY A 133 -14.83 3.38 -2.25
CA GLY A 133 -15.04 4.70 -2.86
C GLY A 133 -14.38 4.85 -4.21
N LYS A 134 -13.95 6.08 -4.51
CA LYS A 134 -13.35 6.43 -5.79
C LYS A 134 -12.07 5.63 -6.05
N GLU A 135 -11.92 5.14 -7.27
CA GLU A 135 -10.68 4.49 -7.71
C GLU A 135 -9.56 5.52 -7.89
N VAL A 136 -8.39 5.22 -7.33
CA VAL A 136 -7.19 6.06 -7.42
C VAL A 136 -5.99 5.28 -7.96
N THR A 137 -6.24 4.18 -8.66
CA THR A 137 -5.19 3.38 -9.30
C THR A 137 -4.33 4.27 -10.20
N GLY A 138 -3.00 4.20 -10.03
CA GLY A 138 -2.08 5.00 -10.82
C GLY A 138 -1.95 6.46 -10.39
N ASP A 139 -2.74 6.93 -9.43
CA ASP A 139 -2.57 8.28 -8.88
C ASP A 139 -1.37 8.26 -7.92
N VAL A 140 -0.28 8.89 -8.37
CA VAL A 140 1.01 8.84 -7.66
C VAL A 140 0.95 9.40 -6.25
N ARG A 141 0.00 10.30 -5.95
CA ARG A 141 -0.13 10.88 -4.60
C ARG A 141 -0.39 9.81 -3.54
N TYR A 142 -1.06 8.71 -3.92
CA TYR A 142 -1.42 7.61 -3.02
C TYR A 142 -0.38 6.51 -2.96
N PHE A 143 0.71 6.61 -3.69
CA PHE A 143 1.81 5.65 -3.58
C PHE A 143 2.49 5.82 -2.22
N ASN A 144 2.77 4.71 -1.53
CA ASN A 144 3.45 4.78 -0.23
C ASN A 144 4.79 5.51 -0.34
N SER A 145 5.52 5.33 -1.45
CA SER A 145 6.77 6.04 -1.70
C SER A 145 6.59 7.56 -1.83
N MET A 146 5.43 8.02 -2.24
CA MET A 146 5.12 9.45 -2.34
C MET A 146 4.52 9.99 -1.04
N LEU A 147 3.77 9.16 -0.31
CA LEU A 147 3.19 9.56 0.98
C LEU A 147 4.28 9.86 2.02
N MET A 148 5.44 9.23 1.92
CA MET A 148 6.54 9.56 2.82
C MET A 148 7.15 10.92 2.50
N LYS A 149 7.08 11.38 1.25
CA LYS A 149 7.62 12.69 0.81
C LYS A 149 6.62 13.82 0.98
N THR A 150 5.36 13.55 0.66
CA THR A 150 4.26 14.50 0.75
C THR A 150 3.12 13.87 1.55
N PRO A 151 3.25 13.89 2.89
CA PRO A 151 2.28 13.23 3.77
C PRO A 151 0.86 13.76 3.59
N TYR A 152 -0.11 12.88 3.74
CA TYR A 152 -1.53 13.19 3.60
C TYR A 152 -1.98 14.38 4.45
N THR A 153 -1.46 14.50 5.66
CA THR A 153 -1.82 15.60 6.57
C THR A 153 -1.40 16.97 6.04
N ARG A 154 -0.49 17.01 5.08
CA ARG A 154 0.00 18.25 4.45
C ARG A 154 -0.68 18.55 3.12
N TRP A 155 -1.57 17.70 2.65
CA TRP A 155 -2.28 17.95 1.41
C TRP A 155 -3.26 19.10 1.57
N GLU A 156 -3.38 19.92 0.53
CA GLU A 156 -4.47 20.88 0.45
C GLU A 156 -5.76 20.13 0.22
N LYS A 157 -6.76 20.38 1.06
CA LYS A 157 -8.08 19.79 0.89
C LYS A 157 -8.92 20.75 0.06
N PRO A 158 -9.72 20.20 -0.90
CA PRO A 158 -10.60 21.06 -1.68
C PRO A 158 -11.55 21.82 -0.74
N ALA A 159 -11.83 23.06 -1.08
CA ALA A 159 -12.83 23.86 -0.37
C ALA A 159 -14.20 23.19 -0.53
N GLU A 160 -14.90 23.03 0.56
CA GLU A 160 -16.25 22.49 0.55
C GLU A 160 -17.26 23.56 0.15
#